data_85b8667a7117af34c15517d069578580
#
_entry.id   85b8667a7117af34c15517d069578580
#
_cell.length_a   1.000
_cell.length_b   1.000
_cell.length_c   1.000
_cell.angle_alpha   90.00
_cell.angle_beta   90.00
_cell.angle_gamma   90.00
#
_symmetry.space_group_name_H-M   'P 1'
#
loop_
_entity.id
_entity.type
_entity.pdbx_description
1 polymer ?
#
loop_
_entity_poly.entity_id
_entity_poly.type
_entity_poly.pdbx_seq_one_letter_code
_entity_poly.pdbx_strand_id
1 'polypeptide(L)'
;VDWATNGNAYQAEIFFVGTREYAGQTFGGRVDNVQDPQTGLIITLRVFGDYSMQVVDPTKLLLNLVGTVNVSDNTAISGWMSNQILKVIRTEVTRQIVRNGWPILGLSAFTPEIERAVTEAANVELTDYGIAIARMGNFDVNLDDADEEKLKGLASDTAYSRLAGSYNQFAAGQTSGAGFHDEPHPDPRRRDGRP
;
A
#
# COMPACT_ATOMS: atom_id res chain seq x y z
N VAL A 1 27.52 56.71 28.43
CA VAL A 1 26.14 56.27 28.64
C VAL A 1 26.22 54.80 28.99
N ASP A 2 26.17 54.50 30.29
CA ASP A 2 26.27 53.14 30.86
C ASP A 2 24.98 52.37 30.60
N TRP A 3 24.95 51.66 29.50
CA TRP A 3 23.91 50.65 29.25
C TRP A 3 24.21 49.30 29.92
N ALA A 4 25.39 49.18 30.57
CA ALA A 4 25.85 47.96 31.24
C ALA A 4 25.27 47.76 32.66
N THR A 5 24.48 48.71 33.21
CA THR A 5 23.99 48.66 34.58
C THR A 5 22.49 48.30 34.76
N ASN A 6 21.76 48.09 33.65
CA ASN A 6 20.41 47.54 33.77
C ASN A 6 20.47 46.02 33.64
N GLY A 7 20.59 45.32 34.74
CA GLY A 7 20.68 43.87 34.92
C GLY A 7 19.72 42.93 34.15
N ASN A 8 19.43 43.28 32.91
CA ASN A 8 18.75 42.41 31.95
C ASN A 8 19.79 41.59 31.21
N ALA A 9 20.17 40.45 31.84
CA ALA A 9 20.84 39.40 31.08
C ALA A 9 19.86 38.85 30.08
N TYR A 10 20.03 39.20 28.81
CA TYR A 10 19.33 38.51 27.73
C TYR A 10 19.88 37.10 27.65
N GLN A 11 19.06 36.09 27.96
CA GLN A 11 19.37 34.72 27.63
C GLN A 11 19.02 34.53 26.15
N ALA A 12 20.00 34.19 25.35
CA ALA A 12 19.83 33.84 23.95
C ALA A 12 20.35 32.42 23.75
N GLU A 13 19.56 31.60 23.09
CA GLU A 13 19.99 30.28 22.66
C GLU A 13 20.31 30.35 21.14
N ILE A 14 21.42 29.75 20.75
CA ILE A 14 21.86 29.71 19.37
C ILE A 14 21.82 28.24 18.92
N PHE A 15 21.09 27.98 17.86
CA PHE A 15 21.00 26.66 17.24
C PHE A 15 21.69 26.67 15.89
N PHE A 16 22.48 25.63 15.62
CA PHE A 16 23.07 25.35 14.31
C PHE A 16 22.30 24.21 13.68
N VAL A 17 21.61 24.47 12.58
CA VAL A 17 20.83 23.47 11.86
C VAL A 17 21.52 23.14 10.54
N GLY A 18 21.86 21.86 10.35
CA GLY A 18 22.36 21.37 9.09
C GLY A 18 21.25 21.27 8.05
N THR A 19 21.47 21.88 6.88
CA THR A 19 20.49 21.86 5.76
C THR A 19 20.90 20.92 4.63
N ARG A 20 21.93 20.12 4.85
CA ARG A 20 22.35 19.07 3.90
C ARG A 20 21.38 17.89 3.94
N GLU A 21 21.42 17.04 2.91
CA GLU A 21 20.70 15.77 2.89
C GLU A 21 21.32 14.79 3.92
N TYR A 22 20.46 14.18 4.74
CA TYR A 22 20.81 13.16 5.70
C TYR A 22 20.26 11.82 5.18
N ALA A 23 21.15 11.00 4.63
CA ALA A 23 20.83 9.69 4.10
C ALA A 23 20.89 8.58 5.16
N GLY A 24 20.39 7.39 4.81
CA GLY A 24 20.51 6.18 5.63
C GLY A 24 19.59 6.13 6.84
N GLN A 25 18.52 6.92 6.84
CA GLN A 25 17.45 6.77 7.81
C GLN A 25 16.59 5.59 7.41
N THR A 26 16.21 4.74 8.37
CA THR A 26 15.39 3.55 8.10
C THR A 26 14.01 3.67 8.73
N PHE A 27 13.05 3.03 8.12
CA PHE A 27 11.74 2.78 8.72
C PHE A 27 11.38 1.30 8.58
N GLY A 28 10.54 0.83 9.50
CA GLY A 28 9.99 -0.52 9.46
C GLY A 28 8.80 -0.63 10.38
N GLY A 29 7.77 -1.32 9.92
CA GLY A 29 6.56 -1.46 10.71
C GLY A 29 5.52 -2.36 10.07
N ARG A 30 4.34 -2.40 10.71
CA ARG A 30 3.20 -3.19 10.27
C ARG A 30 2.07 -2.29 9.82
N VAL A 31 1.36 -2.72 8.79
CA VAL A 31 0.08 -2.17 8.35
C VAL A 31 -0.96 -3.23 8.60
N ASP A 32 -1.67 -3.08 9.71
CA ASP A 32 -2.66 -4.04 10.16
C ASP A 32 -4.03 -3.78 9.51
N ASN A 33 -4.86 -4.82 9.48
CA ASN A 33 -6.25 -4.76 9.01
C ASN A 33 -6.42 -4.29 7.56
N VAL A 34 -5.52 -4.70 6.67
CA VAL A 34 -5.64 -4.44 5.24
C VAL A 34 -6.55 -5.49 4.62
N GLN A 35 -7.64 -5.06 4.00
CA GLN A 35 -8.53 -5.98 3.29
C GLN A 35 -8.02 -6.20 1.87
N ASP A 36 -7.82 -7.46 1.51
CA ASP A 36 -7.51 -7.83 0.13
C ASP A 36 -8.75 -7.67 -0.76
N PRO A 37 -8.68 -6.84 -1.82
CA PRO A 37 -9.83 -6.59 -2.68
C PRO A 37 -10.32 -7.82 -3.46
N GLN A 38 -9.47 -8.82 -3.66
CA GLN A 38 -9.84 -10.03 -4.43
C GLN A 38 -10.52 -11.09 -3.57
N THR A 39 -10.01 -11.33 -2.38
CA THR A 39 -10.49 -12.41 -1.50
C THR A 39 -11.38 -11.92 -0.37
N GLY A 40 -11.30 -10.61 -0.04
CA GLY A 40 -11.98 -10.02 1.11
C GLY A 40 -11.32 -10.34 2.46
N LEU A 41 -10.20 -11.08 2.47
CA LEU A 41 -9.47 -11.38 3.70
C LEU A 41 -8.85 -10.12 4.31
N ILE A 42 -8.83 -10.09 5.63
CA ILE A 42 -8.11 -9.09 6.40
C ILE A 42 -6.75 -9.66 6.76
N ILE A 43 -5.71 -8.96 6.36
CA ILE A 43 -4.32 -9.39 6.51
C ILE A 43 -3.47 -8.29 7.13
N THR A 44 -2.27 -8.65 7.54
CA THR A 44 -1.22 -7.73 8.00
C THR A 44 -0.08 -7.69 6.99
N LEU A 45 0.30 -6.48 6.59
CA LEU A 45 1.49 -6.24 5.77
C LEU A 45 2.66 -5.78 6.63
N ARG A 46 3.86 -6.15 6.23
CA ARG A 46 5.12 -5.62 6.75
C ARG A 46 5.69 -4.65 5.73
N VAL A 47 6.03 -3.46 6.18
CA VAL A 47 6.63 -2.42 5.34
C VAL A 47 7.99 -2.05 5.91
N PHE A 48 8.98 -1.88 5.06
CA PHE A 48 10.30 -1.40 5.44
C PHE A 48 10.99 -0.71 4.27
N GLY A 49 12.02 0.04 4.60
CA GLY A 49 12.81 0.76 3.62
C GLY A 49 13.75 1.75 4.28
N ASP A 50 14.39 2.53 3.44
CA ASP A 50 15.20 3.66 3.88
C ASP A 50 14.74 4.96 3.22
N TYR A 51 15.19 6.07 3.78
CA TYR A 51 14.92 7.39 3.24
C TYR A 51 16.08 8.34 3.55
N SER A 52 16.15 9.39 2.78
CA SER A 52 16.95 10.55 3.10
C SER A 52 16.04 11.74 3.36
N MET A 53 16.43 12.57 4.34
CA MET A 53 15.69 13.76 4.69
C MET A 53 16.58 15.00 4.58
N GLN A 54 15.95 16.15 4.42
CA GLN A 54 16.60 17.44 4.40
C GLN A 54 15.79 18.47 5.18
N VAL A 55 16.46 19.30 5.94
CA VAL A 55 15.82 20.48 6.55
C VAL A 55 15.77 21.57 5.50
N VAL A 56 14.56 21.91 5.08
CA VAL A 56 14.30 22.95 4.07
C VAL A 56 13.93 24.29 4.67
N ASP A 57 13.42 24.31 5.90
CA ASP A 57 13.12 25.52 6.67
C ASP A 57 13.55 25.34 8.14
N PRO A 58 14.76 25.79 8.50
CA PRO A 58 15.26 25.70 9.87
C PRO A 58 14.38 26.42 10.90
N THR A 59 13.73 27.51 10.51
CA THR A 59 12.87 28.28 11.41
C THR A 59 11.63 27.48 11.80
N LYS A 60 10.97 26.87 10.83
CA LYS A 60 9.82 25.98 11.10
C LYS A 60 10.23 24.78 11.95
N LEU A 61 11.39 24.18 11.67
CA LEU A 61 11.91 23.08 12.45
C LEU A 61 12.03 23.46 13.93
N LEU A 62 12.68 24.57 14.24
CA LEU A 62 12.88 25.03 15.60
C LEU A 62 11.55 25.40 16.28
N LEU A 63 10.67 26.12 15.59
CA LEU A 63 9.40 26.57 16.17
C LEU A 63 8.42 25.42 16.45
N ASN A 64 8.36 24.42 15.57
CA ASN A 64 7.33 23.39 15.65
C ASN A 64 7.83 22.08 16.27
N LEU A 65 9.15 21.85 16.30
CA LEU A 65 9.72 20.65 16.89
C LEU A 65 10.27 20.88 18.30
N VAL A 66 10.71 22.09 18.62
CA VAL A 66 11.14 22.45 19.97
C VAL A 66 9.99 22.28 20.98
N GLY A 67 10.24 21.54 22.04
CA GLY A 67 9.23 21.18 23.04
C GLY A 67 8.48 19.89 22.74
N THR A 68 8.51 19.39 21.50
CA THR A 68 7.95 18.10 21.12
C THR A 68 9.00 17.00 21.18
N VAL A 69 10.21 17.31 20.69
CA VAL A 69 11.36 16.41 20.66
C VAL A 69 12.59 17.16 21.16
N ASN A 70 13.51 16.45 21.80
CA ASN A 70 14.81 17.03 22.12
C ASN A 70 15.61 17.25 20.81
N VAL A 71 15.56 18.47 20.29
CA VAL A 71 16.21 18.84 19.03
C VAL A 71 17.75 18.79 19.07
N SER A 72 18.33 18.67 20.27
CA SER A 72 19.77 18.45 20.44
C SER A 72 20.16 16.97 20.31
N ASP A 73 19.19 16.07 20.25
CA ASP A 73 19.40 14.63 20.12
C ASP A 73 18.93 14.15 18.73
N ASN A 74 19.89 13.85 17.88
CA ASN A 74 19.63 13.34 16.53
C ASN A 74 18.86 12.01 16.54
N THR A 75 19.06 11.16 17.57
CA THR A 75 18.34 9.89 17.70
C THR A 75 16.86 10.13 17.98
N ALA A 76 16.54 11.10 18.83
CA ALA A 76 15.16 11.49 19.12
C ALA A 76 14.46 12.05 17.86
N ILE A 77 15.15 12.87 17.09
CA ILE A 77 14.61 13.40 15.81
C ILE A 77 14.39 12.27 14.81
N SER A 78 15.36 11.37 14.64
CA SER A 78 15.21 10.22 13.73
C SER A 78 14.07 9.29 14.14
N GLY A 79 13.90 9.01 15.43
CA GLY A 79 12.80 8.21 15.95
C GLY A 79 11.44 8.87 15.71
N TRP A 80 11.33 10.17 15.96
CA TRP A 80 10.12 10.93 15.68
C TRP A 80 9.78 10.89 14.17
N MET A 81 10.77 11.13 13.30
CA MET A 81 10.61 11.06 11.85
C MET A 81 10.11 9.70 11.38
N SER A 82 10.73 8.62 11.85
CA SER A 82 10.31 7.25 11.51
C SER A 82 8.86 6.99 11.89
N ASN A 83 8.41 7.49 13.04
CA ASN A 83 7.00 7.38 13.47
C ASN A 83 6.05 8.18 12.57
N GLN A 84 6.42 9.39 12.14
CA GLN A 84 5.60 10.17 11.21
C GLN A 84 5.48 9.47 9.84
N ILE A 85 6.60 8.97 9.33
CA ILE A 85 6.62 8.22 8.06
C ILE A 85 5.76 6.97 8.15
N LEU A 86 5.87 6.18 9.22
CA LEU A 86 5.04 4.98 9.42
C LEU A 86 3.55 5.30 9.49
N LYS A 87 3.17 6.41 10.11
CA LYS A 87 1.77 6.88 10.13
C LYS A 87 1.25 7.13 8.71
N VAL A 88 2.03 7.82 7.88
CA VAL A 88 1.69 8.09 6.48
C VAL A 88 1.64 6.80 5.67
N ILE A 89 2.63 5.92 5.83
CA ILE A 89 2.69 4.62 5.14
C ILE A 89 1.42 3.80 5.40
N ARG A 90 1.01 3.67 6.68
CA ARG A 90 -0.21 2.91 7.03
C ARG A 90 -1.44 3.44 6.30
N THR A 91 -1.58 4.74 6.22
CA THR A 91 -2.70 5.38 5.53
C THR A 91 -2.62 5.22 4.02
N GLU A 92 -1.45 5.52 3.43
CA GLU A 92 -1.29 5.52 1.97
C GLU A 92 -1.28 4.12 1.37
N VAL A 93 -0.59 3.16 1.98
CA VAL A 93 -0.59 1.77 1.50
C VAL A 93 -2.02 1.24 1.44
N THR A 94 -2.78 1.37 2.53
CA THR A 94 -4.18 0.93 2.56
C THR A 94 -5.05 1.68 1.54
N ARG A 95 -4.88 3.00 1.43
CA ARG A 95 -5.62 3.84 0.48
C ARG A 95 -5.35 3.43 -0.96
N GLN A 96 -4.09 3.20 -1.33
CA GLN A 96 -3.70 2.83 -2.70
C GLN A 96 -4.25 1.45 -3.07
N ILE A 97 -4.17 0.48 -2.17
CA ILE A 97 -4.72 -0.86 -2.39
C ILE A 97 -6.23 -0.79 -2.64
N VAL A 98 -6.98 -0.11 -1.76
CA VAL A 98 -8.44 -0.02 -1.86
C VAL A 98 -8.88 0.78 -3.10
N ARG A 99 -8.23 1.92 -3.34
CA ARG A 99 -8.59 2.82 -4.45
C ARG A 99 -8.37 2.19 -5.83
N ASN A 100 -7.28 1.44 -5.97
CA ASN A 100 -6.90 0.85 -7.25
C ASN A 100 -7.37 -0.61 -7.39
N GLY A 101 -7.90 -1.21 -6.33
CA GLY A 101 -8.29 -2.62 -6.33
C GLY A 101 -7.11 -3.57 -6.52
N TRP A 102 -5.90 -3.17 -6.10
CA TRP A 102 -4.71 -3.98 -6.27
C TRP A 102 -4.77 -5.25 -5.42
N PRO A 103 -4.50 -6.42 -6.02
CA PRO A 103 -4.41 -7.64 -5.25
C PRO A 103 -3.20 -7.61 -4.34
N ILE A 104 -3.35 -8.11 -3.14
CA ILE A 104 -2.25 -8.19 -2.19
C ILE A 104 -1.19 -9.20 -2.67
N LEU A 105 -1.62 -10.32 -3.24
CA LEU A 105 -0.69 -11.20 -3.95
C LEU A 105 -0.19 -10.49 -5.22
N GLY A 106 1.11 -10.22 -5.24
CA GLY A 106 1.74 -9.46 -6.33
C GLY A 106 1.77 -7.94 -6.11
N LEU A 107 1.49 -7.48 -4.89
CA LEU A 107 1.55 -6.06 -4.54
C LEU A 107 2.93 -5.44 -4.79
N SER A 108 3.99 -6.25 -4.76
CA SER A 108 5.35 -5.82 -5.10
C SER A 108 5.49 -5.21 -6.50
N ALA A 109 4.62 -5.57 -7.44
CA ALA A 109 4.59 -4.95 -8.76
C ALA A 109 4.19 -3.46 -8.73
N PHE A 110 3.51 -3.03 -7.69
CA PHE A 110 2.99 -1.66 -7.50
C PHE A 110 3.79 -0.87 -6.46
N THR A 111 4.90 -1.43 -5.97
CA THR A 111 5.77 -0.77 -4.98
C THR A 111 6.21 0.64 -5.41
N PRO A 112 6.60 0.90 -6.67
CA PRO A 112 7.00 2.26 -7.09
C PRO A 112 5.87 3.29 -6.99
N GLU A 113 4.63 2.90 -7.28
CA GLU A 113 3.46 3.77 -7.17
C GLU A 113 3.14 4.07 -5.71
N ILE A 114 3.23 3.06 -4.85
CA ILE A 114 3.03 3.20 -3.40
C ILE A 114 4.11 4.11 -2.81
N GLU A 115 5.38 3.87 -3.13
CA GLU A 115 6.51 4.69 -2.67
C GLU A 115 6.32 6.16 -3.04
N ARG A 116 5.92 6.45 -4.28
CA ARG A 116 5.66 7.82 -4.73
C ARG A 116 4.53 8.46 -3.92
N ALA A 117 3.40 7.76 -3.77
CA ALA A 117 2.26 8.27 -3.02
C ALA A 117 2.60 8.53 -1.54
N VAL A 118 3.37 7.63 -0.93
CA VAL A 118 3.88 7.79 0.45
C VAL A 118 4.81 8.99 0.56
N THR A 119 5.75 9.14 -0.38
CA THR A 119 6.70 10.27 -0.39
C THR A 119 5.98 11.60 -0.52
N GLU A 120 5.02 11.70 -1.43
CA GLU A 120 4.22 12.91 -1.63
C GLU A 120 3.41 13.25 -0.38
N ALA A 121 2.70 12.29 0.19
CA ALA A 121 1.88 12.50 1.39
C ALA A 121 2.74 12.84 2.62
N ALA A 122 3.89 12.19 2.79
CA ALA A 122 4.82 12.49 3.88
C ALA A 122 5.37 13.91 3.76
N ASN A 123 5.73 14.37 2.57
CA ASN A 123 6.22 15.72 2.35
C ASN A 123 5.15 16.78 2.64
N VAL A 124 3.88 16.50 2.40
CA VAL A 124 2.78 17.40 2.80
C VAL A 124 2.76 17.55 4.33
N GLU A 125 2.78 16.45 5.08
CA GLU A 125 2.74 16.50 6.55
C GLU A 125 4.02 17.13 7.15
N LEU A 126 5.18 16.86 6.56
CA LEU A 126 6.47 17.33 7.05
C LEU A 126 6.76 18.82 6.73
N THR A 127 6.05 19.41 5.79
CA THR A 127 6.19 20.82 5.40
C THR A 127 6.02 21.77 6.59
N ASP A 128 5.12 21.45 7.52
CA ASP A 128 4.89 22.28 8.70
C ASP A 128 6.07 22.25 9.68
N TYR A 129 6.89 21.20 9.63
CA TYR A 129 8.09 21.07 10.43
C TYR A 129 9.36 21.55 9.71
N GLY A 130 9.22 22.06 8.47
CA GLY A 130 10.36 22.52 7.69
C GLY A 130 11.29 21.40 7.23
N ILE A 131 10.79 20.17 7.13
CA ILE A 131 11.53 18.98 6.71
C ILE A 131 10.93 18.44 5.41
N ALA A 132 11.78 17.89 4.55
CA ALA A 132 11.36 17.15 3.37
C ALA A 132 12.08 15.80 3.27
N ILE A 133 11.38 14.79 2.78
CA ILE A 133 11.99 13.56 2.29
C ILE A 133 12.54 13.85 0.90
N ALA A 134 13.85 13.76 0.77
CA ALA A 134 14.53 13.98 -0.51
C ALA A 134 14.45 12.74 -1.41
N ARG A 135 14.57 11.55 -0.81
CA ARG A 135 14.47 10.25 -1.50
C ARG A 135 13.92 9.18 -0.57
N MET A 136 13.18 8.23 -1.11
CA MET A 136 12.95 6.92 -0.53
C MET A 136 13.75 5.86 -1.31
N GLY A 137 14.12 4.78 -0.63
CA GLY A 137 14.83 3.66 -1.25
C GLY A 137 14.50 2.36 -0.54
N ASN A 138 14.75 1.24 -1.23
CA ASN A 138 14.51 -0.10 -0.71
C ASN A 138 13.11 -0.27 -0.09
N PHE A 139 12.14 0.52 -0.58
CA PHE A 139 10.77 0.43 -0.11
C PHE A 139 10.19 -0.93 -0.50
N ASP A 140 9.76 -1.68 0.47
CA ASP A 140 9.20 -3.01 0.25
C ASP A 140 7.96 -3.23 1.13
N VAL A 141 7.01 -3.99 0.58
CA VAL A 141 5.76 -4.36 1.23
C VAL A 141 5.58 -5.86 1.11
N ASN A 142 5.69 -6.56 2.23
CA ASN A 142 5.61 -8.02 2.29
C ASN A 142 4.41 -8.46 3.14
N LEU A 143 3.89 -9.63 2.82
CA LEU A 143 2.96 -10.33 3.70
C LEU A 143 3.70 -11.00 4.86
N ASP A 144 2.96 -11.28 5.93
CA ASP A 144 3.37 -12.28 6.90
C ASP A 144 3.20 -13.67 6.28
N ASP A 145 4.13 -14.59 6.52
CA ASP A 145 4.17 -15.93 5.90
C ASP A 145 2.85 -16.68 6.08
N ALA A 146 2.24 -16.58 7.27
CA ALA A 146 0.96 -17.23 7.56
C ALA A 146 -0.22 -16.65 6.76
N ASP A 147 -0.22 -15.36 6.49
CA ASP A 147 -1.25 -14.71 5.70
C ASP A 147 -1.02 -14.92 4.19
N GLU A 148 0.23 -15.06 3.77
CA GLU A 148 0.59 -15.40 2.40
C GLU A 148 0.08 -16.78 2.00
N GLU A 149 0.27 -17.80 2.87
CA GLU A 149 -0.25 -19.16 2.62
C GLU A 149 -1.78 -19.19 2.52
N LYS A 150 -2.48 -18.48 3.42
CA LYS A 150 -3.94 -18.38 3.38
C LYS A 150 -4.44 -17.74 2.08
N LEU A 151 -3.81 -16.64 1.66
CA LEU A 151 -4.16 -15.95 0.41
C LEU A 151 -3.91 -16.83 -0.82
N LYS A 152 -2.76 -17.52 -0.87
CA LYS A 152 -2.45 -18.46 -1.96
C LYS A 152 -3.46 -19.60 -2.04
N GLY A 153 -3.85 -20.18 -0.89
CA GLY A 153 -4.87 -21.21 -0.82
C GLY A 153 -6.20 -20.74 -1.40
N LEU A 154 -6.72 -19.59 -0.94
CA LEU A 154 -7.99 -19.04 -1.42
C LEU A 154 -7.95 -18.59 -2.88
N ALA A 155 -6.85 -18.03 -3.34
CA ALA A 155 -6.66 -17.66 -4.74
C ALA A 155 -6.72 -18.91 -5.64
N SER A 156 -6.08 -20.00 -5.20
CA SER A 156 -6.12 -21.30 -5.88
C SER A 156 -7.54 -21.84 -5.94
N ASP A 157 -8.26 -21.91 -4.81
CA ASP A 157 -9.64 -22.40 -4.73
C ASP A 157 -10.61 -21.59 -5.59
N THR A 158 -10.43 -20.27 -5.62
CA THR A 158 -11.20 -19.37 -6.48
C THR A 158 -10.93 -19.62 -7.96
N ALA A 159 -9.68 -19.86 -8.34
CA ALA A 159 -9.31 -20.20 -9.70
C ALA A 159 -9.93 -21.55 -10.13
N TYR A 160 -9.86 -22.56 -9.29
CA TYR A 160 -10.50 -23.86 -9.55
C TYR A 160 -12.02 -23.75 -9.67
N SER A 161 -12.67 -22.98 -8.81
CA SER A 161 -14.13 -22.77 -8.85
C SER A 161 -14.56 -22.05 -10.14
N ARG A 162 -13.79 -21.08 -10.61
CA ARG A 162 -14.05 -20.39 -11.90
C ARG A 162 -13.89 -21.35 -13.08
N LEU A 163 -12.84 -22.17 -13.09
CA LEU A 163 -12.60 -23.16 -14.13
C LEU A 163 -13.70 -24.21 -14.18
N ALA A 164 -14.11 -24.73 -13.02
CA ALA A 164 -15.21 -25.69 -12.93
C ALA A 164 -16.55 -25.09 -13.36
N GLY A 165 -16.84 -23.84 -12.98
CA GLY A 165 -18.03 -23.11 -13.40
C GLY A 165 -18.08 -22.89 -14.92
N SER A 166 -16.97 -22.50 -15.54
CA SER A 166 -16.88 -22.32 -16.99
C SER A 166 -17.02 -23.64 -17.74
N TYR A 167 -16.44 -24.71 -17.22
CA TYR A 167 -16.57 -26.06 -17.82
C TYR A 167 -18.02 -26.55 -17.78
N ASN A 168 -18.72 -26.36 -16.67
CA ASN A 168 -20.15 -26.73 -16.54
C ASN A 168 -21.04 -25.90 -17.47
N GLN A 169 -20.78 -24.62 -17.69
CA GLN A 169 -21.51 -23.80 -18.65
C GLN A 169 -21.23 -24.25 -20.09
N PHE A 170 -20.00 -24.62 -20.43
CA PHE A 170 -19.65 -25.13 -21.74
C PHE A 170 -20.30 -26.49 -22.00
N ALA A 171 -20.29 -27.39 -21.04
CA ALA A 171 -20.97 -28.70 -21.14
C ALA A 171 -22.50 -28.57 -21.27
N ALA A 172 -23.12 -27.65 -20.53
CA ALA A 172 -24.56 -27.38 -20.65
C ALA A 172 -24.95 -26.76 -22.00
N GLY A 173 -24.05 -25.94 -22.58
CA GLY A 173 -24.23 -25.37 -23.93
C GLY A 173 -24.18 -26.42 -25.05
N GLN A 174 -23.37 -27.46 -24.88
CA GLN A 174 -23.29 -28.56 -25.87
C GLN A 174 -24.48 -29.50 -25.81
N THR A 175 -25.09 -29.72 -24.64
CA THR A 175 -26.28 -30.59 -24.49
C THR A 175 -27.53 -29.93 -25.00
N SER A 176 -27.62 -28.62 -25.04
CA SER A 176 -28.81 -27.92 -25.62
C SER A 176 -28.76 -27.76 -27.13
N GLY A 177 -27.65 -28.10 -27.78
CA GLY A 177 -27.51 -28.07 -29.25
C GLY A 177 -27.83 -29.41 -29.98
N ALA A 178 -27.99 -30.49 -29.25
CA ALA A 178 -28.41 -31.80 -29.80
C ALA A 178 -29.93 -31.88 -29.86
N GLY A 179 -30.56 -31.03 -30.68
CA GLY A 179 -31.94 -31.22 -31.09
C GLY A 179 -32.01 -32.49 -31.92
N PHE A 180 -32.67 -33.53 -31.38
CA PHE A 180 -33.06 -34.70 -32.10
C PHE A 180 -33.94 -34.25 -33.29
N HIS A 181 -33.42 -34.30 -34.50
CA HIS A 181 -34.22 -34.40 -35.72
C HIS A 181 -34.80 -35.81 -35.75
N ASP A 182 -36.03 -35.94 -35.26
CA ASP A 182 -36.87 -37.10 -35.47
C ASP A 182 -37.31 -37.06 -36.94
N GLU A 183 -36.60 -37.76 -37.79
CA GLU A 183 -37.06 -38.04 -39.16
C GLU A 183 -38.16 -39.08 -39.08
N PRO A 184 -39.37 -38.81 -39.64
CA PRO A 184 -40.45 -39.82 -39.65
C PRO A 184 -40.04 -40.96 -40.61
N HIS A 185 -39.92 -42.14 -40.04
CA HIS A 185 -39.68 -43.39 -40.73
C HIS A 185 -40.90 -43.72 -41.62
N PRO A 186 -40.76 -43.98 -42.97
CA PRO A 186 -41.91 -44.36 -43.80
C PRO A 186 -42.38 -45.77 -43.47
N ASP A 187 -43.69 -45.90 -43.18
CA ASP A 187 -44.41 -47.15 -42.93
C ASP A 187 -44.43 -48.07 -44.20
N PRO A 188 -43.86 -49.29 -44.16
CA PRO A 188 -43.75 -50.16 -45.34
C PRO A 188 -45.03 -50.95 -45.63
N ARG A 189 -46.21 -50.58 -45.10
CA ARG A 189 -47.48 -51.37 -45.26
C ARG A 189 -48.59 -50.59 -45.96
N ARG A 190 -48.32 -49.92 -47.06
CA ARG A 190 -49.38 -49.57 -47.97
C ARG A 190 -49.28 -50.46 -49.23
N ARG A 191 -49.98 -51.61 -49.18
CA ARG A 191 -50.22 -52.40 -50.36
C ARG A 191 -51.43 -51.82 -51.09
N ASP A 192 -51.18 -51.61 -52.38
CA ASP A 192 -52.11 -51.25 -53.38
C ASP A 192 -53.23 -52.31 -53.53
N GLY A 193 -54.49 -51.90 -53.57
CA GLY A 193 -55.62 -52.67 -54.05
C GLY A 193 -56.26 -51.94 -55.21
N ARG A 194 -56.17 -52.56 -56.35
CA ARG A 194 -56.93 -52.23 -57.55
C ARG A 194 -58.25 -53.06 -57.56
N PRO A 195 -59.15 -52.77 -58.39
CA PRO A 195 -59.08 -52.74 -59.85
C PRO A 195 -59.27 -51.43 -60.51
#